data_709282382d3a95f7d2bcb6b2a6a33e99
#
_entry.id   709282382d3a95f7d2bcb6b2a6a33e99
#
_cell.length_a   1.000
_cell.length_b   1.000
_cell.length_c   1.000
_cell.angle_alpha   90.00
_cell.angle_beta   90.00
_cell.angle_gamma   90.00
#
_symmetry.space_group_name_H-M   'P 1'
#
loop_
_entity.id
_entity.type
_entity.pdbx_description
1 polymer ?
#
loop_
_entity_poly.entity_id
_entity_poly.type
_entity_poly.pdbx_seq_one_letter_code
_entity_poly.pdbx_strand_id
1 'polypeptide(L)'
;MIAVLSLTLLGFFLGMRHATDPDHVIAVSTIVTRQPTVRGALLIGSLWGVGHTVTIVAVGGAIVLFTIVIPPRLGLSMEMAVALMLIVLGMWNLTGFLEQIRKLRPFGLGGAGRLHAHLRRHGDYIHSHPSGLESEQHGHDEHRHVAWADRRLGGLGFYQVLRPLLIGLVHGLAGSAAVALLVLALIKNPWWAIAYLVLFGVGTIAGMMLITAAIGAVFAYVSGRSSRVERYLRVASGLLSLGFGLFLVYQIGVVDGLITGHPGPTLTE
;
A
#
# COMPACT_ATOMS: atom_id res chain seq x y z
N MET A 1 -27.20 23.29 -13.25
CA MET A 1 -27.23 22.61 -11.95
C MET A 1 -27.17 21.09 -12.09
N ILE A 2 -28.04 20.44 -12.85
CA ILE A 2 -28.07 18.96 -13.00
C ILE A 2 -26.75 18.41 -13.54
N ALA A 3 -26.15 18.99 -14.57
CA ALA A 3 -24.89 18.54 -15.15
C ALA A 3 -23.70 18.61 -14.16
N VAL A 4 -23.68 19.62 -13.30
CA VAL A 4 -22.66 19.77 -12.26
C VAL A 4 -22.83 18.69 -11.19
N LEU A 5 -24.05 18.47 -10.74
CA LEU A 5 -24.35 17.44 -9.75
C LEU A 5 -24.03 16.04 -10.28
N SER A 6 -24.37 15.74 -11.54
CA SER A 6 -24.06 14.45 -12.16
C SER A 6 -22.54 14.24 -12.31
N LEU A 7 -21.78 15.26 -12.69
CA LEU A 7 -20.33 15.18 -12.79
C LEU A 7 -19.67 14.95 -11.41
N THR A 8 -20.17 15.63 -10.39
CA THR A 8 -19.73 15.48 -8.99
C THR A 8 -19.95 14.05 -8.48
N LEU A 9 -21.17 13.54 -8.66
CA LEU A 9 -21.52 12.17 -8.26
C LEU A 9 -20.71 11.14 -9.05
N LEU A 10 -20.57 11.35 -10.37
CA LEU A 10 -19.79 10.47 -11.22
C LEU A 10 -18.33 10.38 -10.75
N GLY A 11 -17.68 11.52 -10.47
CA GLY A 11 -16.31 11.55 -9.94
C GLY A 11 -16.17 10.77 -8.65
N PHE A 12 -17.05 11.00 -7.69
CA PHE A 12 -17.03 10.30 -6.41
C PHE A 12 -17.21 8.78 -6.55
N PHE A 13 -18.22 8.34 -7.29
CA PHE A 13 -18.48 6.89 -7.46
C PHE A 13 -17.40 6.20 -8.31
N LEU A 14 -16.85 6.87 -9.31
CA LEU A 14 -15.71 6.35 -10.07
C LEU A 14 -14.47 6.21 -9.18
N GLY A 15 -14.23 7.17 -8.27
CA GLY A 15 -13.17 7.07 -7.28
C GLY A 15 -13.38 5.89 -6.32
N MET A 16 -14.59 5.68 -5.82
CA MET A 16 -14.91 4.51 -5.00
C MET A 16 -14.69 3.20 -5.76
N ARG A 17 -15.13 3.13 -7.03
CA ARG A 17 -14.90 1.97 -7.88
C ARG A 17 -13.41 1.73 -8.12
N HIS A 18 -12.66 2.78 -8.41
CA HIS A 18 -11.21 2.71 -8.60
C HIS A 18 -10.49 2.08 -7.40
N ALA A 19 -10.92 2.36 -6.17
CA ALA A 19 -10.39 1.71 -4.98
C ALA A 19 -10.57 0.18 -4.99
N THR A 20 -11.48 -0.38 -5.80
CA THR A 20 -11.72 -1.82 -5.93
C THR A 20 -10.87 -2.49 -7.01
N ASP A 21 -9.99 -1.76 -7.70
CA ASP A 21 -9.12 -2.33 -8.71
C ASP A 21 -8.22 -3.41 -8.10
N PRO A 22 -7.89 -4.49 -8.85
CA PRO A 22 -7.20 -5.67 -8.30
C PRO A 22 -5.86 -5.35 -7.62
N ASP A 23 -5.09 -4.43 -8.18
CA ASP A 23 -3.80 -3.98 -7.65
C ASP A 23 -3.95 -3.33 -6.27
N HIS A 24 -5.01 -2.53 -6.07
CA HIS A 24 -5.36 -1.92 -4.78
C HIS A 24 -5.75 -2.97 -3.75
N VAL A 25 -6.68 -3.86 -4.10
CA VAL A 25 -7.18 -4.91 -3.19
C VAL A 25 -6.05 -5.85 -2.76
N ILE A 26 -5.17 -6.24 -3.70
CA ILE A 26 -4.02 -7.11 -3.44
C ILE A 26 -3.00 -6.40 -2.53
N ALA A 27 -2.64 -5.16 -2.82
CA ALA A 27 -1.71 -4.40 -2.00
C ALA A 27 -2.26 -4.18 -0.58
N VAL A 28 -3.55 -3.78 -0.44
CA VAL A 28 -4.24 -3.63 0.86
C VAL A 28 -4.21 -4.93 1.63
N SER A 29 -4.60 -6.04 1.00
CA SER A 29 -4.64 -7.34 1.67
C SER A 29 -3.28 -7.69 2.29
N THR A 30 -2.20 -7.38 1.58
CA THR A 30 -0.83 -7.65 2.04
C THR A 30 -0.40 -6.78 3.22
N ILE A 31 -0.84 -5.52 3.26
CA ILE A 31 -0.48 -4.58 4.33
C ILE A 31 -1.34 -4.81 5.58
N VAL A 32 -2.64 -5.02 5.39
CA VAL A 32 -3.61 -5.15 6.49
C VAL A 32 -3.45 -6.46 7.27
N THR A 33 -2.88 -7.51 6.65
CA THR A 33 -2.58 -8.78 7.37
C THR A 33 -1.74 -8.62 8.64
N ARG A 34 -1.05 -7.50 8.79
CA ARG A 34 -0.21 -7.19 9.96
C ARG A 34 -0.91 -6.32 11.00
N GLN A 35 -2.15 -5.90 10.75
CA GLN A 35 -2.91 -5.05 11.65
C GLN A 35 -3.96 -5.88 12.42
N PRO A 36 -3.86 -5.91 13.75
CA PRO A 36 -4.78 -6.71 14.56
C PRO A 36 -6.15 -6.05 14.77
N THR A 37 -6.35 -4.80 14.30
CA THR A 37 -7.54 -4.01 14.59
C THR A 37 -8.13 -3.36 13.35
N VAL A 38 -9.45 -3.26 13.30
CA VAL A 38 -10.19 -2.55 12.24
C VAL A 38 -9.82 -1.06 12.21
N ARG A 39 -9.56 -0.45 13.39
CA ARG A 39 -9.13 0.96 13.45
C ARG A 39 -7.78 1.17 12.80
N GLY A 40 -6.83 0.26 13.02
CA GLY A 40 -5.53 0.29 12.33
C GLY A 40 -5.67 0.12 10.82
N ALA A 41 -6.56 -0.78 10.36
CA ALA A 41 -6.86 -0.96 8.96
C ALA A 41 -7.47 0.30 8.33
N LEU A 42 -8.45 0.94 8.98
CA LEU A 42 -9.02 2.22 8.54
C LEU A 42 -7.96 3.31 8.40
N LEU A 43 -7.06 3.43 9.37
CA LEU A 43 -5.96 4.41 9.32
C LEU A 43 -5.03 4.14 8.11
N ILE A 44 -4.69 2.89 7.85
CA ILE A 44 -3.90 2.52 6.67
C ILE A 44 -4.62 2.92 5.40
N GLY A 45 -5.91 2.59 5.27
CA GLY A 45 -6.71 2.93 4.10
C GLY A 45 -6.83 4.44 3.87
N SER A 46 -7.03 5.22 4.93
CA SER A 46 -7.10 6.68 4.83
C SER A 46 -5.77 7.29 4.41
N LEU A 47 -4.65 6.91 5.03
CA LEU A 47 -3.33 7.43 4.71
C LEU A 47 -2.89 7.06 3.30
N TRP A 48 -3.14 5.82 2.90
CA TRP A 48 -2.87 5.39 1.54
C TRP A 48 -3.75 6.12 0.52
N GLY A 49 -5.06 6.21 0.77
CA GLY A 49 -5.99 6.95 -0.08
C GLY A 49 -5.60 8.42 -0.22
N VAL A 50 -5.13 9.06 0.86
CA VAL A 50 -4.61 10.44 0.82
C VAL A 50 -3.36 10.53 -0.06
N GLY A 51 -2.35 9.66 0.14
CA GLY A 51 -1.14 9.64 -0.70
C GLY A 51 -1.48 9.44 -2.18
N HIS A 52 -2.35 8.49 -2.48
CA HIS A 52 -2.84 8.21 -3.82
C HIS A 52 -3.56 9.41 -4.45
N THR A 53 -4.47 10.03 -3.72
CA THR A 53 -5.23 11.21 -4.17
C THR A 53 -4.31 12.40 -4.43
N VAL A 54 -3.34 12.66 -3.56
CA VAL A 54 -2.36 13.73 -3.74
C VAL A 54 -1.63 13.56 -5.07
N THR A 55 -1.20 12.36 -5.40
CA THR A 55 -0.52 12.10 -6.67
C THR A 55 -1.44 12.28 -7.87
N ILE A 56 -2.66 11.73 -7.82
CA ILE A 56 -3.64 11.89 -8.93
C ILE A 56 -3.98 13.35 -9.16
N VAL A 57 -4.24 14.11 -8.08
CA VAL A 57 -4.56 15.54 -8.19
C VAL A 57 -3.36 16.34 -8.70
N ALA A 58 -2.15 16.03 -8.24
CA ALA A 58 -0.94 16.70 -8.70
C ALA A 58 -0.66 16.41 -10.18
N VAL A 59 -0.65 15.15 -10.59
CA VAL A 59 -0.36 14.74 -11.97
C VAL A 59 -1.52 15.13 -12.90
N GLY A 60 -2.75 14.79 -12.55
CA GLY A 60 -3.93 15.15 -13.34
C GLY A 60 -4.16 16.67 -13.43
N GLY A 61 -3.92 17.39 -12.32
CA GLY A 61 -3.93 18.85 -12.29
C GLY A 61 -2.86 19.46 -13.19
N ALA A 62 -1.65 18.91 -13.19
CA ALA A 62 -0.58 19.35 -14.09
C ALA A 62 -0.95 19.13 -15.58
N ILE A 63 -1.54 17.97 -15.91
CA ILE A 63 -2.04 17.68 -17.26
C ILE A 63 -3.08 18.73 -17.68
N VAL A 64 -4.02 19.05 -16.81
CA VAL A 64 -5.11 20.01 -17.10
C VAL A 64 -4.58 21.44 -17.25
N LEU A 65 -3.74 21.88 -16.32
CA LEU A 65 -3.28 23.29 -16.28
C LEU A 65 -2.21 23.60 -17.32
N PHE A 66 -1.33 22.64 -17.58
CA PHE A 66 -0.18 22.84 -18.49
C PHE A 66 -0.33 22.13 -19.83
N THR A 67 -1.48 21.47 -20.07
CA THR A 67 -1.72 20.68 -21.31
C THR A 67 -0.59 19.68 -21.59
N ILE A 68 -0.03 19.07 -20.53
CA ILE A 68 1.06 18.11 -20.64
C ILE A 68 0.52 16.78 -21.18
N VAL A 69 1.15 16.27 -22.24
CA VAL A 69 0.90 14.92 -22.75
C VAL A 69 1.94 13.99 -22.16
N ILE A 70 1.50 12.98 -21.42
CA ILE A 70 2.41 11.97 -20.85
C ILE A 70 2.84 11.03 -21.99
N PRO A 71 4.15 10.93 -22.27
CA PRO A 71 4.65 9.96 -23.25
C PRO A 71 4.29 8.52 -22.82
N PRO A 72 3.86 7.63 -23.75
CA PRO A 72 3.47 6.26 -23.40
C PRO A 72 4.52 5.49 -22.57
N ARG A 73 5.79 5.67 -22.91
CA ARG A 73 6.91 5.04 -22.14
C ARG A 73 6.97 5.51 -20.69
N LEU A 74 6.65 6.78 -20.42
CA LEU A 74 6.61 7.29 -19.06
C LEU A 74 5.43 6.68 -18.30
N GLY A 75 4.24 6.59 -18.92
CA GLY A 75 3.08 5.90 -18.34
C GLY A 75 3.40 4.46 -17.96
N LEU A 76 3.94 3.68 -18.90
CA LEU A 76 4.35 2.29 -18.66
C LEU A 76 5.41 2.16 -17.56
N SER A 77 6.36 3.11 -17.46
CA SER A 77 7.35 3.08 -16.38
C SER A 77 6.75 3.38 -15.01
N MET A 78 5.71 4.21 -14.93
CA MET A 78 4.96 4.47 -13.70
C MET A 78 4.16 3.23 -13.27
N GLU A 79 3.52 2.52 -14.20
CA GLU A 79 2.85 1.24 -13.94
C GLU A 79 3.85 0.16 -13.51
N MET A 80 5.02 0.11 -14.14
CA MET A 80 6.12 -0.78 -13.73
C MET A 80 6.55 -0.53 -12.28
N ALA A 81 6.59 0.71 -11.82
CA ALA A 81 6.91 1.04 -10.42
C ALA A 81 5.90 0.43 -9.45
N VAL A 82 4.60 0.39 -9.80
CA VAL A 82 3.57 -0.29 -9.00
C VAL A 82 3.75 -1.80 -9.02
N ALA A 83 4.06 -2.39 -10.16
CA ALA A 83 4.34 -3.82 -10.27
C ALA A 83 5.52 -4.22 -9.35
N LEU A 84 6.61 -3.46 -9.37
CA LEU A 84 7.77 -3.66 -8.50
C LEU A 84 7.40 -3.46 -7.02
N MET A 85 6.59 -2.47 -6.69
CA MET A 85 6.09 -2.26 -5.33
C MET A 85 5.31 -3.48 -4.82
N LEU A 86 4.43 -4.08 -5.64
CA LEU A 86 3.68 -5.28 -5.27
C LEU A 86 4.60 -6.49 -5.04
N ILE A 87 5.64 -6.66 -5.85
CA ILE A 87 6.68 -7.68 -5.64
C ILE A 87 7.37 -7.47 -4.29
N VAL A 88 7.82 -6.25 -4.00
CA VAL A 88 8.48 -5.92 -2.72
C VAL A 88 7.56 -6.17 -1.54
N LEU A 89 6.28 -5.77 -1.62
CA LEU A 89 5.29 -6.01 -0.56
C LEU A 89 5.04 -7.51 -0.36
N GLY A 90 4.91 -8.27 -1.45
CA GLY A 90 4.75 -9.73 -1.41
C GLY A 90 5.95 -10.42 -0.76
N MET A 91 7.16 -10.10 -1.21
CA MET A 91 8.39 -10.62 -0.61
C MET A 91 8.52 -10.26 0.87
N TRP A 92 8.25 -9.01 1.24
CA TRP A 92 8.29 -8.59 2.64
C TRP A 92 7.30 -9.36 3.51
N ASN A 93 6.11 -9.61 2.99
CA ASN A 93 5.12 -10.40 3.73
C ASN A 93 5.58 -11.84 3.94
N LEU A 94 6.17 -12.46 2.92
CA LEU A 94 6.69 -13.82 2.96
C LEU A 94 7.96 -13.96 3.81
N THR A 95 8.92 -13.04 3.72
CA THR A 95 10.16 -13.09 4.52
C THR A 95 9.88 -12.92 6.01
N GLY A 96 8.99 -12.01 6.38
CA GLY A 96 8.55 -11.87 7.77
C GLY A 96 7.90 -13.15 8.32
N PHE A 97 7.24 -13.92 7.46
CA PHE A 97 6.71 -15.24 7.81
C PHE A 97 7.82 -16.29 7.98
N LEU A 98 8.81 -16.33 7.11
CA LEU A 98 9.94 -17.28 7.21
C LEU A 98 10.77 -17.05 8.47
N GLU A 99 11.00 -15.80 8.88
CA GLU A 99 11.65 -15.50 10.15
C GLU A 99 10.84 -15.97 11.34
N GLN A 100 9.53 -15.86 11.30
CA GLN A 100 8.65 -16.36 12.37
C GLN A 100 8.71 -17.88 12.48
N ILE A 101 8.75 -18.61 11.34
CA ILE A 101 8.95 -20.09 11.34
C ILE A 101 10.32 -20.44 11.87
N ARG A 102 11.37 -19.72 11.49
CA ARG A 102 12.73 -19.99 11.95
C ARG A 102 12.86 -19.82 13.47
N LYS A 103 12.14 -18.87 14.06
CA LYS A 103 12.06 -18.69 15.51
C LYS A 103 11.24 -19.78 16.23
N LEU A 104 10.31 -20.43 15.51
CA LEU A 104 9.47 -21.50 16.06
C LEU A 104 10.08 -22.92 15.90
N ARG A 105 11.15 -23.07 15.14
CA ARG A 105 11.91 -24.33 15.07
C ARG A 105 12.87 -24.39 16.27
N PRO A 106 12.58 -25.17 17.30
CA PRO A 106 13.60 -25.56 18.27
C PRO A 106 14.49 -26.61 17.55
N PHE A 107 15.47 -26.16 16.80
CA PHE A 107 16.48 -27.09 16.34
C PHE A 107 17.42 -27.35 17.53
N GLY A 108 17.03 -28.39 18.30
CA GLY A 108 17.94 -29.01 19.22
C GLY A 108 19.03 -29.71 18.46
N LEU A 109 20.25 -29.27 18.61
CA LEU A 109 21.47 -30.05 18.66
C LEU A 109 22.59 -29.11 19.21
N GLY A 110 22.96 -29.32 20.43
CA GLY A 110 24.27 -28.87 20.92
C GLY A 110 24.26 -27.73 21.93
N GLY A 111 24.31 -28.07 23.23
CA GLY A 111 25.19 -27.43 24.17
C GLY A 111 24.69 -26.18 24.89
N ALA A 112 24.37 -26.39 26.19
CA ALA A 112 24.66 -25.51 27.32
C ALA A 112 24.51 -24.00 27.12
N GLY A 113 23.39 -23.49 27.58
CA GLY A 113 23.18 -22.06 27.79
C GLY A 113 21.68 -21.77 27.75
N ARG A 114 21.02 -21.75 28.91
CA ARG A 114 19.62 -21.30 28.98
C ARG A 114 19.56 -19.82 28.68
N LEU A 115 19.50 -19.46 27.38
CA LEU A 115 19.14 -18.14 26.93
C LEU A 115 17.64 -17.96 27.15
N HIS A 116 17.26 -17.28 28.20
CA HIS A 116 15.90 -16.88 28.46
C HIS A 116 15.64 -15.63 27.62
N ALA A 117 14.87 -15.76 26.58
CA ALA A 117 14.40 -14.60 25.80
C ALA A 117 13.17 -14.01 26.49
N HIS A 118 13.27 -12.79 26.98
CA HIS A 118 12.15 -12.03 27.50
C HIS A 118 11.53 -11.22 26.37
N LEU A 119 10.23 -11.42 26.12
CA LEU A 119 9.46 -10.52 25.27
C LEU A 119 9.14 -9.25 26.08
N ARG A 120 9.73 -8.14 25.72
CA ARG A 120 9.30 -6.83 26.20
C ARG A 120 8.48 -6.12 25.14
N ARG A 121 7.30 -5.70 25.54
CA ARG A 121 6.41 -4.87 24.71
C ARG A 121 6.66 -3.40 25.06
N HIS A 122 7.19 -2.65 24.09
CA HIS A 122 7.26 -1.20 24.17
C HIS A 122 6.34 -0.62 23.07
N GLY A 123 5.14 -0.20 23.48
CA GLY A 123 4.12 0.23 22.51
C GLY A 123 3.67 -0.95 21.62
N ASP A 124 3.66 -0.76 20.31
CA ASP A 124 3.27 -1.78 19.33
C ASP A 124 4.42 -2.67 18.84
N TYR A 125 5.64 -2.50 19.37
CA TYR A 125 6.80 -3.31 19.00
C TYR A 125 7.05 -4.42 20.02
N ILE A 126 6.98 -5.66 19.56
CA ILE A 126 7.41 -6.83 20.30
C ILE A 126 8.76 -7.26 19.73
N HIS A 127 9.83 -7.09 20.49
CA HIS A 127 11.15 -7.60 20.14
C HIS A 127 11.72 -8.43 21.28
N SER A 128 12.52 -9.45 20.95
CA SER A 128 13.18 -10.32 21.93
C SER A 128 14.67 -9.98 21.99
N HIS A 129 15.18 -9.78 23.21
CA HIS A 129 16.61 -9.68 23.46
C HIS A 129 17.12 -10.97 24.08
N PRO A 130 18.28 -11.51 23.66
CA PRO A 130 18.98 -12.53 24.43
C PRO A 130 19.59 -11.87 25.67
N SER A 131 19.20 -12.29 26.86
CA SER A 131 19.84 -11.88 28.11
C SER A 131 21.13 -12.67 28.32
N GLY A 132 22.26 -12.11 27.93
CA GLY A 132 23.60 -12.49 28.41
C GLY A 132 23.96 -11.59 29.57
N LEU A 133 24.58 -12.18 30.59
CA LEU A 133 25.20 -11.47 31.70
C LEU A 133 26.27 -10.53 31.16
N GLU A 134 25.93 -9.22 31.02
CA GLU A 134 26.92 -8.14 31.20
C GLU A 134 26.25 -6.77 31.00
N SER A 135 26.40 -5.98 32.07
CA SER A 135 26.47 -4.52 32.21
C SER A 135 25.85 -3.62 31.16
N GLU A 136 24.84 -2.90 31.63
CA GLU A 136 24.44 -1.57 31.29
C GLU A 136 25.59 -0.67 30.79
N GLN A 137 25.71 -0.53 29.47
CA GLN A 137 26.28 0.66 28.83
C GLN A 137 26.15 0.49 27.31
N HIS A 138 24.99 0.73 26.76
CA HIS A 138 24.89 0.93 25.32
C HIS A 138 24.09 2.18 24.99
N GLY A 139 24.78 3.02 24.24
CA GLY A 139 24.42 4.36 23.85
C GLY A 139 23.00 4.50 23.28
N HIS A 140 22.29 5.42 23.88
CA HIS A 140 20.93 5.84 23.53
C HIS A 140 20.88 6.76 22.31
N ASP A 141 21.84 6.76 21.38
CA ASP A 141 21.96 7.82 20.40
C ASP A 141 21.28 7.57 19.05
N GLU A 142 20.98 6.32 18.68
CA GLU A 142 20.39 6.05 17.37
C GLU A 142 18.86 6.22 17.30
N HIS A 143 18.15 6.24 18.44
CA HIS A 143 16.68 6.38 18.47
C HIS A 143 16.18 7.80 18.77
N ARG A 144 17.05 8.76 18.92
CA ARG A 144 16.69 10.12 19.36
C ARG A 144 15.86 10.89 18.34
N HIS A 145 16.10 10.65 17.05
CA HIS A 145 15.38 11.32 15.97
C HIS A 145 13.97 10.74 15.74
N VAL A 146 13.82 9.43 15.92
CA VAL A 146 12.53 8.74 15.81
C VAL A 146 11.61 9.04 16.98
N ALA A 147 12.15 9.13 18.19
CA ALA A 147 11.39 9.43 19.41
C ALA A 147 10.81 10.86 19.45
N TRP A 148 11.38 11.81 18.71
CA TRP A 148 10.84 13.15 18.59
C TRP A 148 9.59 13.18 17.71
N ALA A 149 9.60 12.45 16.58
CA ALA A 149 8.48 12.32 15.67
C ALA A 149 7.30 11.54 16.31
N ASP A 150 7.60 10.47 17.06
CA ASP A 150 6.59 9.68 17.78
C ASP A 150 5.84 10.49 18.85
N ARG A 151 6.53 11.40 19.55
CA ARG A 151 5.89 12.30 20.53
C ARG A 151 4.93 13.30 19.91
N ARG A 152 5.18 13.74 18.68
CA ARG A 152 4.30 14.69 17.97
C ARG A 152 3.09 14.02 17.32
N LEU A 153 3.19 12.73 16.96
CA LEU A 153 2.14 11.96 16.30
C LEU A 153 1.26 11.15 17.28
N GLY A 154 1.32 11.46 18.59
CA GLY A 154 0.40 10.91 19.57
C GLY A 154 0.53 9.38 19.77
N GLY A 155 1.75 8.82 19.66
CA GLY A 155 2.01 7.39 19.86
C GLY A 155 1.76 6.51 18.63
N LEU A 156 1.39 7.10 17.50
CA LEU A 156 1.45 6.41 16.21
C LEU A 156 2.90 6.47 15.72
N GLY A 157 3.58 5.33 15.67
CA GLY A 157 4.95 5.28 15.18
C GLY A 157 5.07 5.96 13.82
N PHE A 158 6.01 6.89 13.66
CA PHE A 158 6.24 7.63 12.41
C PHE A 158 6.25 6.71 11.18
N TYR A 159 6.82 5.53 11.33
CA TYR A 159 6.87 4.51 10.29
C TYR A 159 5.49 3.95 9.91
N GLN A 160 4.56 3.84 10.86
CA GLN A 160 3.21 3.34 10.60
C GLN A 160 2.36 4.32 9.78
N VAL A 161 2.63 5.62 9.91
CA VAL A 161 1.98 6.68 9.13
C VAL A 161 2.65 6.85 7.75
N LEU A 162 3.99 6.89 7.74
CA LEU A 162 4.75 7.18 6.53
C LEU A 162 4.64 6.08 5.48
N ARG A 163 4.66 4.82 5.90
CA ARG A 163 4.63 3.68 4.98
C ARG A 163 3.38 3.63 4.11
N PRO A 164 2.14 3.66 4.64
CA PRO A 164 0.94 3.66 3.80
C PRO A 164 0.86 4.88 2.90
N LEU A 165 1.28 6.06 3.39
CA LEU A 165 1.31 7.29 2.62
C LEU A 165 2.24 7.18 1.41
N LEU A 166 3.48 6.70 1.60
CA LEU A 166 4.45 6.51 0.51
C LEU A 166 3.98 5.48 -0.51
N ILE A 167 3.39 4.37 -0.04
CA ILE A 167 2.79 3.37 -0.92
C ILE A 167 1.67 4.00 -1.74
N GLY A 168 0.82 4.82 -1.12
CA GLY A 168 -0.24 5.56 -1.80
C GLY A 168 0.31 6.52 -2.85
N LEU A 169 1.36 7.28 -2.54
CA LEU A 169 2.01 8.19 -3.49
C LEU A 169 2.53 7.44 -4.71
N VAL A 170 3.25 6.34 -4.51
CA VAL A 170 3.78 5.53 -5.63
C VAL A 170 2.64 4.92 -6.43
N HIS A 171 1.61 4.41 -5.74
CA HIS A 171 0.47 3.77 -6.40
C HIS A 171 -0.37 4.75 -7.21
N GLY A 172 -0.49 6.00 -6.75
CA GLY A 172 -1.19 7.06 -7.48
C GLY A 172 -0.49 7.48 -8.78
N LEU A 173 0.78 7.11 -8.97
CA LEU A 173 1.49 7.33 -10.24
C LEU A 173 1.05 6.33 -11.33
N ALA A 174 0.49 5.18 -10.98
CA ALA A 174 0.09 4.19 -11.97
C ALA A 174 -1.08 4.67 -12.83
N GLY A 175 -1.07 4.24 -14.08
CA GLY A 175 -2.08 4.58 -15.06
C GLY A 175 -3.47 3.97 -14.84
N SER A 176 -3.69 3.28 -13.69
CA SER A 176 -5.00 2.75 -13.28
C SER A 176 -6.07 3.84 -13.14
N ALA A 177 -5.67 5.12 -13.04
CA ALA A 177 -6.55 6.27 -13.16
C ALA A 177 -7.00 6.57 -14.61
N ALA A 178 -6.70 5.71 -15.59
CA ALA A 178 -7.00 5.95 -17.00
C ALA A 178 -8.47 6.33 -17.25
N VAL A 179 -9.41 5.67 -16.56
CA VAL A 179 -10.85 6.01 -16.66
C VAL A 179 -11.12 7.42 -16.13
N ALA A 180 -10.47 7.83 -15.03
CA ALA A 180 -10.63 9.18 -14.51
C ALA A 180 -10.05 10.22 -15.46
N LEU A 181 -8.90 9.94 -16.09
CA LEU A 181 -8.27 10.80 -17.09
C LEU A 181 -9.09 10.87 -18.37
N LEU A 182 -9.73 9.77 -18.78
CA LEU A 182 -10.61 9.76 -19.95
C LEU A 182 -11.83 10.68 -19.76
N VAL A 183 -12.48 10.63 -18.59
CA VAL A 183 -13.58 11.55 -18.26
C VAL A 183 -13.07 12.99 -18.16
N LEU A 184 -11.86 13.17 -17.60
CA LEU A 184 -11.21 14.47 -17.49
C LEU A 184 -11.01 15.13 -18.85
N ALA A 185 -10.66 14.37 -19.89
CA ALA A 185 -10.47 14.86 -21.25
C ALA A 185 -11.78 15.44 -21.87
N LEU A 186 -12.94 15.06 -21.35
CA LEU A 186 -14.25 15.59 -21.80
C LEU A 186 -14.61 16.93 -21.15
N ILE A 187 -13.91 17.32 -20.07
CA ILE A 187 -14.21 18.53 -19.30
C ILE A 187 -13.42 19.73 -19.85
N LYS A 188 -14.08 20.60 -20.57
CA LYS A 188 -13.45 21.77 -21.23
C LYS A 188 -12.98 22.85 -20.24
N ASN A 189 -13.62 22.98 -19.08
CA ASN A 189 -13.30 24.02 -18.11
C ASN A 189 -12.31 23.47 -17.06
N PRO A 190 -11.10 24.06 -16.91
CA PRO A 190 -10.06 23.56 -16.01
C PRO A 190 -10.50 23.54 -14.54
N TRP A 191 -11.31 24.46 -14.09
CA TRP A 191 -11.80 24.47 -12.70
C TRP A 191 -12.74 23.30 -12.39
N TRP A 192 -13.61 22.97 -13.33
CA TRP A 192 -14.46 21.79 -13.19
C TRP A 192 -13.68 20.49 -13.31
N ALA A 193 -12.63 20.47 -14.11
CA ALA A 193 -11.72 19.34 -14.21
C ALA A 193 -10.99 19.09 -12.88
N ILE A 194 -10.48 20.15 -12.24
CA ILE A 194 -9.85 20.05 -10.90
C ILE A 194 -10.87 19.62 -9.83
N ALA A 195 -12.08 20.19 -9.85
CA ALA A 195 -13.14 19.80 -8.92
C ALA A 195 -13.50 18.31 -9.07
N TYR A 196 -13.59 17.81 -10.31
CA TYR A 196 -13.80 16.39 -10.60
C TYR A 196 -12.67 15.51 -10.04
N LEU A 197 -11.39 15.90 -10.23
CA LEU A 197 -10.24 15.15 -9.68
C LEU A 197 -10.26 15.09 -8.16
N VAL A 198 -10.60 16.19 -7.50
CA VAL A 198 -10.72 16.24 -6.04
C VAL A 198 -11.83 15.31 -5.55
N LEU A 199 -12.99 15.34 -6.20
CA LEU A 199 -14.13 14.47 -5.85
C LEU A 199 -13.84 12.99 -6.13
N PHE A 200 -13.17 12.70 -7.24
CA PHE A 200 -12.65 11.37 -7.53
C PHE A 200 -11.70 10.91 -6.40
N GLY A 201 -10.78 11.77 -5.98
CA GLY A 201 -9.86 11.50 -4.87
C GLY A 201 -10.58 11.23 -3.54
N VAL A 202 -11.59 12.04 -3.20
CA VAL A 202 -12.42 11.81 -2.00
C VAL A 202 -13.14 10.47 -2.08
N GLY A 203 -13.70 10.12 -3.26
CA GLY A 203 -14.30 8.80 -3.49
C GLY A 203 -13.29 7.67 -3.34
N THR A 204 -12.08 7.85 -3.85
CA THR A 204 -11.00 6.85 -3.71
C THR A 204 -10.61 6.66 -2.24
N ILE A 205 -10.45 7.74 -1.45
CA ILE A 205 -10.18 7.65 -0.02
C ILE A 205 -11.30 6.88 0.69
N ALA A 206 -12.56 7.21 0.42
CA ALA A 206 -13.71 6.53 1.02
C ALA A 206 -13.73 5.03 0.66
N GLY A 207 -13.52 4.70 -0.63
CA GLY A 207 -13.42 3.32 -1.11
C GLY A 207 -12.28 2.55 -0.46
N MET A 208 -11.08 3.14 -0.38
CA MET A 208 -9.93 2.56 0.29
C MET A 208 -10.19 2.29 1.77
N MET A 209 -10.82 3.22 2.47
CA MET A 209 -11.20 3.03 3.88
C MET A 209 -12.18 1.87 4.05
N LEU A 210 -13.18 1.76 3.19
CA LEU A 210 -14.18 0.68 3.24
C LEU A 210 -13.53 -0.69 2.98
N ILE A 211 -12.71 -0.81 1.95
CA ILE A 211 -12.05 -2.06 1.60
C ILE A 211 -11.06 -2.48 2.68
N THR A 212 -10.25 -1.55 3.17
CA THR A 212 -9.30 -1.84 4.26
C THR A 212 -10.01 -2.24 5.54
N ALA A 213 -11.13 -1.59 5.87
CA ALA A 213 -11.97 -1.96 7.02
C ALA A 213 -12.56 -3.36 6.86
N ALA A 214 -13.12 -3.68 5.69
CA ALA A 214 -13.71 -4.99 5.41
C ALA A 214 -12.66 -6.11 5.51
N ILE A 215 -11.49 -5.94 4.86
CA ILE A 215 -10.40 -6.90 4.94
C ILE A 215 -9.87 -6.99 6.38
N GLY A 216 -9.67 -5.85 7.06
CA GLY A 216 -9.22 -5.79 8.45
C GLY A 216 -10.18 -6.47 9.41
N ALA A 217 -11.50 -6.36 9.19
CA ALA A 217 -12.51 -7.06 10.00
C ALA A 217 -12.41 -8.58 9.83
N VAL A 218 -12.23 -9.07 8.60
CA VAL A 218 -12.01 -10.50 8.33
C VAL A 218 -10.75 -10.99 9.04
N PHE A 219 -9.63 -10.27 8.93
CA PHE A 219 -8.39 -10.65 9.61
C PHE A 219 -8.52 -10.60 11.12
N ALA A 220 -9.13 -9.56 11.70
CA ALA A 220 -9.36 -9.46 13.14
C ALA A 220 -10.23 -10.61 13.69
N TYR A 221 -11.27 -10.99 12.93
CA TYR A 221 -12.13 -12.11 13.29
C TYR A 221 -11.40 -13.46 13.26
N VAL A 222 -10.57 -13.67 12.24
CA VAL A 222 -9.83 -14.93 12.06
C VAL A 222 -8.67 -15.04 13.05
N SER A 223 -7.93 -13.96 13.32
CA SER A 223 -6.81 -13.95 14.25
C SER A 223 -7.23 -14.30 15.67
N GLY A 224 -8.48 -13.93 16.07
CA GLY A 224 -9.04 -14.31 17.36
C GLY A 224 -9.43 -15.79 17.49
N ARG A 225 -9.52 -16.54 16.39
CA ARG A 225 -10.02 -17.92 16.38
C ARG A 225 -8.98 -18.98 16.02
N SER A 226 -8.05 -18.71 15.11
CA SER A 226 -7.11 -19.72 14.65
C SER A 226 -5.83 -19.12 14.11
N SER A 227 -4.74 -19.31 14.82
CA SER A 227 -3.39 -18.93 14.38
C SER A 227 -2.94 -19.62 13.09
N ARG A 228 -3.48 -20.80 12.78
CA ARG A 228 -3.20 -21.50 11.52
C ARG A 228 -3.83 -20.78 10.33
N VAL A 229 -5.11 -20.41 10.44
CA VAL A 229 -5.83 -19.71 9.36
C VAL A 229 -5.23 -18.33 9.11
N GLU A 230 -4.91 -17.59 10.17
CA GLU A 230 -4.19 -16.31 10.04
C GLU A 230 -2.88 -16.47 9.25
N ARG A 231 -2.12 -17.53 9.57
CA ARG A 231 -0.87 -17.85 8.87
C ARG A 231 -1.09 -18.12 7.38
N TYR A 232 -2.10 -18.96 7.05
CA TYR A 232 -2.42 -19.26 5.64
C TYR A 232 -2.87 -18.00 4.87
N LEU A 233 -3.71 -17.18 5.46
CA LEU A 233 -4.15 -15.93 4.85
C LEU A 233 -2.98 -14.98 4.58
N ARG A 234 -2.04 -14.87 5.52
CA ARG A 234 -0.83 -14.04 5.35
C ARG A 234 0.04 -14.54 4.20
N VAL A 235 0.30 -15.85 4.16
CA VAL A 235 1.07 -16.44 3.05
C VAL A 235 0.34 -16.27 1.73
N ALA A 236 -0.96 -16.56 1.69
CA ALA A 236 -1.75 -16.44 0.48
C ALA A 236 -1.75 -14.99 -0.06
N SER A 237 -1.93 -13.98 0.81
CA SER A 237 -1.86 -12.58 0.39
C SER A 237 -0.46 -12.19 -0.11
N GLY A 238 0.60 -12.69 0.53
CA GLY A 238 1.99 -12.46 0.07
C GLY A 238 2.28 -13.09 -1.28
N LEU A 239 1.85 -14.35 -1.49
CA LEU A 239 2.00 -15.05 -2.77
C LEU A 239 1.15 -14.38 -3.86
N LEU A 240 -0.07 -13.96 -3.55
CA LEU A 240 -0.94 -13.26 -4.49
C LEU A 240 -0.31 -11.94 -4.94
N SER A 241 0.23 -11.15 -3.99
CA SER A 241 0.91 -9.89 -4.31
C SER A 241 2.17 -10.11 -5.15
N LEU A 242 2.99 -11.11 -4.81
CA LEU A 242 4.18 -11.45 -5.57
C LEU A 242 3.82 -11.94 -6.99
N GLY A 243 2.86 -12.87 -7.10
CA GLY A 243 2.43 -13.43 -8.40
C GLY A 243 1.80 -12.37 -9.30
N PHE A 244 0.93 -11.52 -8.74
CA PHE A 244 0.32 -10.44 -9.52
C PHE A 244 1.34 -9.36 -9.93
N GLY A 245 2.28 -9.01 -9.04
CA GLY A 245 3.37 -8.09 -9.39
C GLY A 245 4.26 -8.65 -10.51
N LEU A 246 4.61 -9.94 -10.49
CA LEU A 246 5.37 -10.60 -11.57
C LEU A 246 4.57 -10.64 -12.88
N PHE A 247 3.27 -10.90 -12.79
CA PHE A 247 2.37 -10.85 -13.96
C PHE A 247 2.36 -9.45 -14.59
N LEU A 248 2.24 -8.39 -13.79
CA LEU A 248 2.29 -7.02 -14.30
C LEU A 248 3.65 -6.66 -14.91
N VAL A 249 4.77 -7.10 -14.31
CA VAL A 249 6.11 -6.90 -14.90
C VAL A 249 6.20 -7.56 -16.27
N TYR A 250 5.68 -8.77 -16.42
CA TYR A 250 5.63 -9.46 -17.71
C TYR A 250 4.73 -8.71 -18.71
N GLN A 251 3.52 -8.33 -18.29
CA GLN A 251 2.56 -7.59 -19.13
C GLN A 251 3.18 -6.30 -19.64
N ILE A 252 3.65 -5.42 -18.73
CA ILE A 252 4.18 -4.09 -19.06
C ILE A 252 5.52 -4.19 -19.79
N GLY A 253 6.40 -5.10 -19.33
CA GLY A 253 7.75 -5.23 -19.85
C GLY A 253 7.80 -5.84 -21.25
N VAL A 254 7.05 -6.91 -21.47
CA VAL A 254 7.12 -7.74 -22.69
C VAL A 254 5.94 -7.45 -23.61
N VAL A 255 4.69 -7.52 -23.10
CA VAL A 255 3.49 -7.40 -23.94
C VAL A 255 3.29 -5.94 -24.40
N ASP A 256 3.35 -4.99 -23.45
CA ASP A 256 3.17 -3.57 -23.74
C ASP A 256 4.47 -2.90 -24.28
N GLY A 257 5.57 -3.67 -24.32
CA GLY A 257 6.78 -3.32 -25.03
C GLY A 257 7.71 -2.33 -24.35
N LEU A 258 7.58 -2.11 -23.04
CA LEU A 258 8.48 -1.20 -22.30
C LEU A 258 9.97 -1.61 -22.46
N ILE A 259 10.26 -2.90 -22.37
CA ILE A 259 11.63 -3.46 -22.45
C ILE A 259 11.97 -3.87 -23.88
N THR A 260 11.01 -4.42 -24.63
CA THR A 260 11.25 -4.95 -25.98
C THR A 260 11.31 -3.86 -27.07
N GLY A 261 10.94 -2.62 -26.73
CA GLY A 261 11.05 -1.48 -27.64
C GLY A 261 10.02 -1.45 -28.77
N HIS A 262 9.17 -2.44 -28.86
CA HIS A 262 8.01 -2.46 -29.77
C HIS A 262 6.75 -2.36 -28.91
N PRO A 263 6.15 -1.17 -28.76
CA PRO A 263 4.85 -1.08 -28.11
C PRO A 263 3.89 -1.93 -28.95
N GLY A 264 3.36 -2.98 -28.33
CA GLY A 264 2.27 -3.76 -28.91
C GLY A 264 1.10 -2.84 -29.22
N PRO A 265 0.17 -3.22 -30.12
CA PRO A 265 -1.00 -2.43 -30.40
C PRO A 265 -1.74 -2.17 -29.09
N THR A 266 -1.78 -0.91 -28.67
CA THR A 266 -2.62 -0.49 -27.55
C THR A 266 -4.05 -0.84 -27.90
N LEU A 267 -4.79 -1.47 -26.98
CA LEU A 267 -6.20 -1.87 -27.14
C LEU A 267 -7.17 -0.68 -27.38
N THR A 268 -6.70 0.35 -28.07
CA THR A 268 -7.41 1.59 -28.42
C THR A 268 -7.49 1.82 -29.94
N GLU A 269 -7.31 0.77 -30.76
CA GLU A 269 -7.76 0.78 -32.15
C GLU A 269 -9.01 -0.07 -32.37
#